data_8ce90db838fecb947861d3820d9a47d9
#
_entry.id   8ce90db838fecb947861d3820d9a47d9
#
_cell.length_a   1.000
_cell.length_b   1.000
_cell.length_c   1.000
_cell.angle_alpha   90.00
_cell.angle_beta   90.00
_cell.angle_gamma   90.00
#
_symmetry.space_group_name_H-M   'P 1'
#
loop_
_entity.id
_entity.type
_entity.pdbx_description
1 polymer ?
#
loop_
_entity_poly.entity_id
_entity_poly.type
_entity_poly.pdbx_seq_one_letter_code
_entity_poly.pdbx_strand_id
1 'polypeptide(L)'
;DGKNILICKANGDFYAVDNMCTHQRAELTGGRIRNCFLACPLHGVRFDLRTGKPKGELTRVPLKTYDVSLDDNGNLQIGLD
;
A
#
# COMPACT_ATOMS: atom_id res chain seq x y z
N ASP A 1 2.21 -16.94 4.19
CA ASP A 1 0.81 -17.16 4.18
C ASP A 1 0.11 -16.97 2.84
N GLY A 2 0.81 -16.89 1.76
CA GLY A 2 0.23 -16.72 0.44
C GLY A 2 -0.28 -15.32 0.12
N LYS A 3 -0.10 -14.36 1.01
CA LYS A 3 -0.47 -12.97 0.76
C LYS A 3 0.71 -12.20 0.21
N ASN A 4 0.45 -11.39 -0.82
CA ASN A 4 1.47 -10.53 -1.41
C ASN A 4 1.26 -9.12 -0.86
N ILE A 5 2.09 -8.74 0.09
CA ILE A 5 1.95 -7.48 0.83
C ILE A 5 3.14 -6.60 0.50
N LEU A 6 2.87 -5.35 0.17
CA LEU A 6 3.91 -4.36 -0.11
C LEU A 6 4.08 -3.47 1.11
N ILE A 7 5.33 -3.37 1.58
CA ILE A 7 5.67 -2.48 2.67
C ILE A 7 6.18 -1.17 2.07
N CYS A 8 5.58 -0.06 2.50
CA CYS A 8 5.93 1.25 1.99
C CYS A 8 6.37 2.15 3.14
N LYS A 9 7.33 3.00 2.86
CA LYS A 9 7.75 4.03 3.82
C LYS A 9 7.40 5.40 3.25
N ALA A 10 6.67 6.18 4.01
CA ALA A 10 6.27 7.52 3.59
C ALA A 10 6.19 8.43 4.81
N ASN A 11 6.78 9.61 4.69
CA ASN A 11 6.77 10.63 5.76
C ASN A 11 7.25 10.10 7.11
N GLY A 12 8.24 9.19 7.08
CA GLY A 12 8.81 8.63 8.30
C GLY A 12 8.06 7.45 8.90
N ASP A 13 6.93 7.07 8.33
CA ASP A 13 6.12 5.95 8.81
C ASP A 13 6.12 4.80 7.82
N PHE A 14 5.86 3.61 8.32
CA PHE A 14 5.72 2.42 7.49
C PHE A 14 4.25 2.07 7.31
N TYR A 15 3.91 1.62 6.11
CA TYR A 15 2.55 1.21 5.75
C TYR A 15 2.61 -0.12 5.02
N ALA A 16 1.59 -0.95 5.21
CA ALA A 16 1.49 -2.23 4.53
C ALA A 16 0.16 -2.30 3.80
N VAL A 17 0.22 -2.64 2.52
CA VAL A 17 -0.97 -2.72 1.66
C VAL A 17 -0.89 -3.98 0.80
N ASP A 18 -2.04 -4.44 0.31
CA ASP A 18 -2.04 -5.49 -0.71
C ASP A 18 -1.23 -5.02 -1.93
N ASN A 19 -0.36 -5.89 -2.42
CA ASN A 19 0.47 -5.57 -3.58
C ASN A 19 -0.28 -5.90 -4.87
N MET A 20 -1.46 -5.29 -5.03
CA MET A 20 -2.32 -5.52 -6.19
C MET A 20 -3.17 -4.28 -6.41
N CYS A 21 -2.99 -3.66 -7.57
CA CYS A 21 -3.81 -2.52 -7.95
C CYS A 21 -5.28 -2.93 -8.12
N THR A 22 -6.20 -2.17 -7.52
CA THR A 22 -7.63 -2.49 -7.62
C THR A 22 -8.22 -2.11 -8.96
N HIS A 23 -7.56 -1.23 -9.71
CA HIS A 23 -7.97 -0.87 -11.06
C HIS A 23 -7.61 -1.97 -12.06
N GLN A 24 -6.43 -2.54 -11.92
CA GLN A 24 -5.97 -3.65 -12.74
C GLN A 24 -5.23 -4.64 -11.86
N ARG A 25 -5.21 -5.91 -12.27
CA ARG A 25 -4.54 -6.96 -11.50
C ARG A 25 -3.04 -6.91 -11.76
N ALA A 26 -2.42 -5.84 -11.29
CA ALA A 26 -1.00 -5.60 -11.45
C ALA A 26 -0.38 -5.29 -10.10
N GLU A 27 0.84 -5.76 -9.90
CA GLU A 27 1.55 -5.46 -8.67
C GLU A 27 1.89 -3.98 -8.57
N LEU A 28 1.86 -3.47 -7.34
CA LEU A 28 2.20 -2.08 -7.07
C LEU A 28 3.70 -1.88 -6.89
N THR A 29 4.47 -2.97 -6.82
CA THR A 29 5.93 -2.92 -6.69
C THR A 29 6.50 -2.06 -7.80
N GLY A 30 7.38 -1.13 -7.43
CA GLY A 30 7.96 -0.19 -8.39
C GLY A 30 7.15 1.08 -8.58
N GLY A 31 5.97 1.17 -7.98
CA GLY A 31 5.18 2.39 -8.02
C GLY A 31 5.84 3.50 -7.24
N ARG A 32 5.51 4.75 -7.58
CA ARG A 32 6.08 5.91 -6.92
C ARG A 32 5.28 6.29 -5.70
N ILE A 33 5.99 6.64 -4.64
CA ILE A 33 5.38 7.16 -3.43
C ILE A 33 5.66 8.67 -3.38
N ARG A 34 4.59 9.45 -3.23
CA ARG A 34 4.70 10.89 -3.08
C ARG A 34 3.73 11.33 -1.99
N ASN A 35 4.25 12.01 -0.98
CA ASN A 35 3.52 12.25 0.25
C ASN A 35 3.09 10.90 0.81
N CYS A 36 1.83 10.68 1.10
CA CYS A 36 1.35 9.36 1.54
C CYS A 36 0.58 8.64 0.45
N PHE A 37 0.87 8.90 -0.82
CA PHE A 37 0.18 8.27 -1.94
C PHE A 37 1.11 7.37 -2.72
N LEU A 38 0.64 6.16 -3.01
CA LEU A 38 1.35 5.18 -3.83
C LEU A 38 0.66 5.12 -5.19
N ALA A 39 1.41 5.37 -6.25
CA ALA A 39 0.89 5.33 -7.62
C ALA A 39 1.16 3.97 -8.23
N CYS A 40 0.11 3.40 -8.84
CA CYS A 40 0.26 2.17 -9.62
C CYS A 40 1.19 2.44 -10.80
N PRO A 41 2.19 1.55 -11.07
CA PRO A 41 3.15 1.81 -12.16
C PRO A 41 2.54 1.75 -13.55
N LEU A 42 1.36 1.16 -13.72
CA LEU A 42 0.77 1.04 -15.06
C LEU A 42 0.01 2.29 -15.48
N HIS A 43 -1.00 2.70 -14.72
CA HIS A 43 -1.87 3.81 -15.13
C HIS A 43 -1.89 4.96 -14.14
N GLY A 44 -1.06 4.90 -13.11
CA GLY A 44 -0.89 6.02 -12.20
C GLY A 44 -2.01 6.22 -11.20
N VAL A 45 -2.90 5.24 -11.01
CA VAL A 45 -3.88 5.33 -9.92
C VAL A 45 -3.13 5.52 -8.61
N ARG A 46 -3.53 6.54 -7.86
CA ARG A 46 -2.89 6.84 -6.58
C ARG A 46 -3.76 6.37 -5.44
N PHE A 47 -3.14 5.69 -4.48
CA PHE A 47 -3.83 5.19 -3.30
C PHE A 47 -3.23 5.84 -2.06
N ASP A 48 -4.11 6.29 -1.16
CA ASP A 48 -3.68 6.82 0.12
C ASP A 48 -3.21 5.66 1.00
N LEU A 49 -1.94 5.67 1.36
CA LEU A 49 -1.36 4.58 2.15
C LEU A 49 -1.97 4.48 3.54
N ARG A 50 -2.53 5.56 4.07
CA ARG A 50 -3.12 5.58 5.40
C ARG A 50 -4.48 4.90 5.45
N THR A 51 -5.22 4.92 4.36
CA THR A 51 -6.59 4.40 4.32
C THR A 51 -6.82 3.37 3.23
N GLY A 52 -5.96 3.31 2.23
CA GLY A 52 -6.13 2.49 1.04
C GLY A 52 -7.03 3.10 -0.01
N LYS A 53 -7.62 4.26 0.24
CA LYS A 53 -8.58 4.85 -0.68
C LYS A 53 -7.91 5.34 -1.96
N PRO A 54 -8.51 5.05 -3.12
CA PRO A 54 -7.97 5.56 -4.38
C PRO A 54 -8.31 7.03 -4.56
N LYS A 55 -7.45 7.73 -5.30
CA LYS A 55 -7.67 9.11 -5.67
C LYS A 55 -7.96 9.15 -7.16
N GLY A 56 -9.03 9.85 -7.53
CA GLY A 56 -9.44 9.94 -8.93
C GLY A 56 -10.55 8.96 -9.26
N GLU A 57 -10.75 8.70 -10.55
CA GLU A 57 -11.95 7.99 -11.02
C GLU A 57 -11.67 6.63 -11.66
N LEU A 58 -10.40 6.21 -11.75
CA LEU A 58 -10.05 4.96 -12.41
C LEU A 58 -10.53 3.73 -11.65
N THR A 59 -10.62 3.82 -10.34
CA THR A 59 -11.18 2.76 -9.51
C THR A 59 -11.83 3.39 -8.29
N ARG A 60 -12.82 2.72 -7.74
CA ARG A 60 -13.44 3.11 -6.47
C ARG A 60 -13.14 2.12 -5.35
N VAL A 61 -12.42 1.05 -5.68
CA VAL A 61 -12.13 0.00 -4.72
C VAL A 61 -10.85 0.35 -3.98
N PRO A 62 -10.88 0.47 -2.64
CA PRO A 62 -9.67 0.76 -1.89
C PRO A 62 -8.73 -0.44 -1.83
N LEU A 63 -7.45 -0.18 -1.64
CA LEU A 63 -6.50 -1.22 -1.29
C LEU A 63 -6.78 -1.70 0.13
N LYS A 64 -6.59 -2.99 0.36
CA LYS A 64 -6.58 -3.48 1.73
C LYS A 64 -5.29 -3.01 2.40
N THR A 65 -5.43 -2.45 3.59
CA THR A 65 -4.29 -2.02 4.40
C THR A 65 -4.14 -2.96 5.58
N TYR A 66 -2.93 -3.03 6.12
CA TYR A 66 -2.59 -3.87 7.25
C TYR A 66 -1.92 -3.02 8.32
N ASP A 67 -2.16 -3.34 9.57
CA ASP A 67 -1.50 -2.64 10.66
C ASP A 67 -0.02 -2.95 10.66
N VAL A 68 0.79 -1.95 10.94
CA VAL A 68 2.24 -2.09 11.03
C VAL A 68 2.68 -1.57 12.39
N SER A 69 3.50 -2.34 13.06
CA SER A 69 4.11 -1.93 14.32
C SER A 69 5.57 -2.35 14.33
N LEU A 70 6.34 -1.80 15.26
CA LEU A 70 7.72 -2.21 15.47
C LEU A 70 7.80 -2.96 16.80
N ASP A 71 8.54 -4.07 16.80
CA ASP A 71 8.81 -4.77 18.05
C ASP A 71 9.99 -4.11 18.78
N ASP A 72 10.36 -4.68 19.94
CA ASP A 72 11.43 -4.11 20.77
C ASP A 72 12.79 -4.14 20.09
N ASN A 73 12.95 -4.99 19.09
CA ASN A 73 14.21 -5.12 18.34
C ASN A 73 14.20 -4.29 17.05
N GLY A 74 13.15 -3.52 16.81
CA GLY A 74 13.05 -2.71 15.60
C GLY A 74 12.55 -3.45 14.39
N ASN A 75 12.05 -4.69 14.53
CA ASN A 75 11.50 -5.46 13.43
C ASN A 75 10.05 -5.08 13.18
N LEU A 76 9.67 -5.06 11.90
CA LEU A 76 8.29 -4.77 11.53
C LEU A 76 7.38 -5.95 11.81
N GLN A 77 6.22 -5.66 12.38
CA GLN A 77 5.17 -6.63 12.63
C GLN A 77 3.95 -6.22 11.81
N ILE A 78 3.39 -7.15 11.06
CA ILE A 78 2.23 -6.89 10.19
C ILE A 78 1.03 -7.65 10.75
N GLY A 79 -0.06 -6.94 10.96
CA GLY A 79 -1.32 -7.56 11.35
C GLY A 79 -2.04 -8.09 10.11
N LEU A 80 -2.26 -9.39 10.06
CA LEU A 80 -2.81 -10.06 8.88
C LEU A 80 -4.28 -10.45 9.04
N ASP A 81 -5.06 -9.67 9.68
CA ASP A 81 -6.48 -10.00 9.88
C ASP A 81 -7.27 -10.04 8.59
#